data_43b2e70aec0a994a1c93871596cbe5a5
#
_entry.id   43b2e70aec0a994a1c93871596cbe5a5
#
_cell.length_a   1.000
_cell.length_b   1.000
_cell.length_c   1.000
_cell.angle_alpha   90.00
_cell.angle_beta   90.00
_cell.angle_gamma   90.00
#
_symmetry.space_group_name_H-M   'P 1'
#
loop_
_entity.id
_entity.type
_entity.pdbx_description
1 polymer ?
#
loop_
_entity_poly.entity_id
_entity_poly.type
_entity_poly.pdbx_seq_one_letter_code
_entity_poly.pdbx_strand_id
1 'polypeptide(L)'
;MKTFQLPFGKTHCTLNVPDDRLQGVLVSGAHDYKPEADEGTLVDNALANPIGSPRLSELAKGKKTCTIISSDHTRPVPSHIIMPRLLKELRAGNPDIQITILIATGMHRLTTKDELIAKYGKEIAENEHFVLHDARKDEDMVSIGTLPSGGECLVNKVAINTDLLVAEGFIEPHFFAGFSGGRKSVLPGVASRITVLANHCSEFINSDHARTGILEGNPIHRDMVYAARTAKLAFICNVCIDADKKVIAAFAGDLEKAHETGVAFEMKLAGVPAKPADIVVTTNGGYPLDQNIYQSVKGMTAAEATCKKGGVIIMCSSCSDGHGGEDFYNTLKEANNLQDAMDAILARTRNETIFDQWESQILLRLLLNYSVIMVTDAPQSMIEDMHMHYAKNIDEACAMADKILADKGITNGTVTVVPDGVSVVVR
;
A
#
# COMPACT_ATOMS: atom_id res chain seq x y z
N MET A 1 30.72 10.78 13.02
CA MET A 1 30.25 9.87 11.96
C MET A 1 29.21 8.95 12.56
N LYS A 2 28.02 8.87 11.98
CA LYS A 2 26.94 8.01 12.44
C LYS A 2 26.73 6.86 11.46
N THR A 3 26.63 5.64 11.97
CA THR A 3 26.48 4.40 11.19
C THR A 3 25.06 3.90 11.26
N PHE A 4 24.48 3.51 10.14
CA PHE A 4 23.12 2.96 10.01
C PHE A 4 23.18 1.58 9.36
N GLN A 5 22.39 0.64 9.87
CA GLN A 5 22.13 -0.66 9.26
C GLN A 5 20.78 -0.57 8.54
N LEU A 6 20.80 -0.42 7.23
CA LEU A 6 19.61 -0.24 6.40
C LEU A 6 19.14 -1.61 5.88
N PRO A 7 17.85 -1.98 6.01
CA PRO A 7 17.33 -3.22 5.47
C PRO A 7 17.60 -3.36 3.96
N PHE A 8 18.03 -4.54 3.52
CA PHE A 8 18.33 -4.85 2.12
C PHE A 8 18.12 -6.33 1.86
N GLY A 9 17.06 -6.71 1.15
CA GLY A 9 16.67 -8.09 1.02
C GLY A 9 16.50 -8.76 2.39
N LYS A 10 17.21 -9.86 2.60
CA LYS A 10 17.29 -10.56 3.90
C LYS A 10 18.52 -10.17 4.72
N THR A 11 19.21 -9.12 4.33
CA THR A 11 20.45 -8.61 4.92
C THR A 11 20.35 -7.11 5.20
N HIS A 12 21.47 -6.41 5.33
CA HIS A 12 21.55 -4.97 5.56
C HIS A 12 22.68 -4.35 4.74
N CYS A 13 22.48 -3.10 4.31
CA CYS A 13 23.54 -2.21 3.84
C CYS A 13 24.03 -1.33 5.00
N THR A 14 25.35 -1.13 5.12
CA THR A 14 25.92 -0.26 6.15
C THR A 14 26.18 1.13 5.56
N LEU A 15 25.41 2.14 6.01
CA LEU A 15 25.58 3.54 5.63
C LEU A 15 26.33 4.31 6.72
N ASN A 16 27.38 5.03 6.33
CA ASN A 16 28.12 5.93 7.20
C ASN A 16 27.90 7.38 6.78
N VAL A 17 27.35 8.22 7.67
CA VAL A 17 27.09 9.63 7.42
C VAL A 17 27.91 10.49 8.37
N PRO A 18 28.71 11.47 7.88
CA PRO A 18 29.35 12.46 8.72
C PRO A 18 28.33 13.26 9.53
N ASP A 19 28.64 13.53 10.80
CA ASP A 19 27.71 14.20 11.73
C ASP A 19 27.30 15.60 11.27
N ASP A 20 28.21 16.32 10.59
CA ASP A 20 28.00 17.66 10.04
C ASP A 20 27.10 17.67 8.79
N ARG A 21 26.94 16.54 8.13
CA ARG A 21 26.02 16.37 6.98
C ARG A 21 24.64 15.85 7.36
N LEU A 22 24.51 15.18 8.50
CA LEU A 22 23.27 14.52 8.88
C LEU A 22 22.20 15.52 9.34
N GLN A 23 21.11 15.67 8.56
CA GLN A 23 19.96 16.52 8.89
C GLN A 23 18.96 15.80 9.80
N GLY A 24 18.78 14.50 9.60
CA GLY A 24 17.86 13.71 10.40
C GLY A 24 17.71 12.28 9.99
N VAL A 25 16.99 11.53 10.82
CA VAL A 25 16.59 10.15 10.58
C VAL A 25 15.09 10.09 10.76
N LEU A 26 14.37 9.61 9.75
CA LEU A 26 12.91 9.51 9.77
C LEU A 26 12.52 8.05 10.01
N VAL A 27 12.02 7.76 11.21
CA VAL A 27 11.65 6.41 11.65
C VAL A 27 10.23 6.44 12.21
N SER A 28 9.42 5.47 11.85
CA SER A 28 8.09 5.28 12.42
C SER A 28 8.16 4.96 13.91
N GLY A 29 7.28 5.56 14.70
CA GLY A 29 7.09 5.23 16.11
C GLY A 29 6.45 3.86 16.35
N ALA A 30 6.01 3.17 15.31
CA ALA A 30 5.40 1.84 15.42
C ALA A 30 6.37 0.79 15.99
N HIS A 31 7.68 0.96 15.74
CA HIS A 31 8.72 0.05 16.28
C HIS A 31 8.84 0.07 17.79
N ASP A 32 8.56 1.22 18.41
CA ASP A 32 8.69 1.42 19.86
C ASP A 32 7.34 1.36 20.59
N TYR A 33 6.24 1.26 19.82
CA TYR A 33 4.89 1.22 20.39
C TYR A 33 4.64 -0.08 21.14
N LYS A 34 4.14 0.05 22.39
CA LYS A 34 3.77 -1.10 23.22
C LYS A 34 2.26 -1.17 23.32
N PRO A 35 1.63 -2.20 22.72
CA PRO A 35 0.18 -2.37 22.81
C PRO A 35 -0.27 -2.64 24.26
N GLU A 36 -1.50 -2.22 24.58
CA GLU A 36 -2.08 -2.35 25.93
C GLU A 36 -2.51 -3.78 26.28
N ALA A 37 -2.62 -4.66 25.27
CA ALA A 37 -3.05 -6.05 25.43
C ALA A 37 -2.43 -6.93 24.33
N ASP A 38 -2.63 -8.25 24.42
CA ASP A 38 -2.27 -9.19 23.36
C ASP A 38 -3.15 -8.98 22.11
N GLU A 39 -2.66 -9.46 20.98
CA GLU A 39 -3.27 -9.29 19.65
C GLU A 39 -4.75 -9.72 19.62
N GLY A 40 -5.07 -10.85 20.21
CA GLY A 40 -6.42 -11.37 20.25
C GLY A 40 -7.36 -10.50 21.09
N THR A 41 -6.91 -10.06 22.25
CA THR A 41 -7.66 -9.16 23.12
C THR A 41 -7.92 -7.82 22.47
N LEU A 42 -6.96 -7.26 21.72
CA LEU A 42 -7.16 -6.01 20.97
C LEU A 42 -8.30 -6.14 19.97
N VAL A 43 -8.35 -7.24 19.20
CA VAL A 43 -9.42 -7.47 18.21
C VAL A 43 -10.75 -7.74 18.93
N ASP A 44 -10.78 -8.54 19.99
CA ASP A 44 -12.00 -8.81 20.78
C ASP A 44 -12.59 -7.50 21.37
N ASN A 45 -11.75 -6.61 21.87
CA ASN A 45 -12.18 -5.30 22.40
C ASN A 45 -12.76 -4.41 21.31
N ALA A 46 -12.15 -4.38 20.11
CA ALA A 46 -12.66 -3.62 18.97
C ALA A 46 -14.03 -4.13 18.51
N LEU A 47 -14.22 -5.45 18.43
CA LEU A 47 -15.48 -6.07 18.05
C LEU A 47 -16.57 -5.89 19.13
N ALA A 48 -16.18 -5.86 20.40
CA ALA A 48 -17.13 -5.61 21.50
C ALA A 48 -17.60 -4.14 21.56
N ASN A 49 -16.77 -3.20 21.09
CA ASN A 49 -17.04 -1.75 21.13
C ASN A 49 -16.88 -1.11 19.74
N PRO A 50 -17.73 -1.47 18.76
CA PRO A 50 -17.57 -1.01 17.41
C PRO A 50 -17.84 0.50 17.29
N ILE A 51 -17.06 1.15 16.43
CA ILE A 51 -17.09 2.59 16.18
C ILE A 51 -18.18 2.92 15.16
N GLY A 52 -19.19 3.66 15.56
CA GLY A 52 -20.24 4.15 14.67
C GLY A 52 -21.12 3.07 14.04
N SER A 53 -21.19 1.89 14.65
CA SER A 53 -21.96 0.73 14.19
C SER A 53 -22.51 -0.06 15.38
N PRO A 54 -23.62 -0.81 15.23
CA PRO A 54 -23.97 -1.90 16.13
C PRO A 54 -22.90 -2.98 16.12
N ARG A 55 -22.93 -3.89 17.11
CA ARG A 55 -22.05 -5.07 17.11
C ARG A 55 -22.32 -5.95 15.89
N LEU A 56 -21.29 -6.65 15.43
CA LEU A 56 -21.41 -7.54 14.29
C LEU A 56 -22.44 -8.66 14.52
N SER A 57 -22.52 -9.18 15.74
CA SER A 57 -23.55 -10.15 16.15
C SER A 57 -24.99 -9.59 16.07
N GLU A 58 -25.18 -8.29 16.27
CA GLU A 58 -26.47 -7.63 16.09
C GLU A 58 -26.82 -7.45 14.62
N LEU A 59 -25.84 -7.06 13.79
CA LEU A 59 -26.00 -6.95 12.34
C LEU A 59 -26.31 -8.29 11.67
N ALA A 60 -25.83 -9.40 12.22
CA ALA A 60 -26.07 -10.76 11.71
C ALA A 60 -27.48 -11.30 11.99
N LYS A 61 -28.21 -10.70 12.94
CA LYS A 61 -29.59 -11.16 13.27
C LYS A 61 -30.51 -11.09 12.07
N GLY A 62 -31.13 -12.21 11.73
CA GLY A 62 -32.09 -12.33 10.63
C GLY A 62 -31.46 -12.32 9.22
N LYS A 63 -30.13 -12.26 9.10
CA LYS A 63 -29.41 -12.36 7.84
C LYS A 63 -29.19 -13.82 7.46
N LYS A 64 -29.48 -14.20 6.22
CA LYS A 64 -29.26 -15.54 5.71
C LYS A 64 -27.84 -15.76 5.24
N THR A 65 -27.24 -14.71 4.63
CA THR A 65 -25.92 -14.77 4.03
C THR A 65 -25.03 -13.64 4.52
N CYS A 66 -23.73 -13.91 4.65
CA CYS A 66 -22.71 -12.92 4.92
C CYS A 66 -21.50 -13.16 4.01
N THR A 67 -21.03 -12.11 3.36
CA THR A 67 -19.75 -12.14 2.65
C THR A 67 -18.72 -11.35 3.44
N ILE A 68 -17.58 -11.99 3.76
CA ILE A 68 -16.42 -11.32 4.38
C ILE A 68 -15.38 -11.11 3.28
N ILE A 69 -15.11 -9.86 2.94
CA ILE A 69 -13.99 -9.52 2.05
C ILE A 69 -12.71 -9.61 2.88
N SER A 70 -11.74 -10.39 2.42
CA SER A 70 -10.44 -10.54 3.06
C SER A 70 -9.32 -10.40 2.04
N SER A 71 -8.17 -9.88 2.47
CA SER A 71 -7.04 -9.65 1.58
C SER A 71 -6.38 -10.94 1.08
N ASP A 72 -5.69 -10.86 -0.04
CA ASP A 72 -4.94 -11.97 -0.63
C ASP A 72 -3.60 -12.27 0.09
N HIS A 73 -2.85 -13.21 -0.45
CA HIS A 73 -1.55 -13.67 0.06
C HIS A 73 -0.46 -12.58 0.06
N THR A 74 -0.61 -11.52 -0.72
CA THR A 74 0.40 -10.46 -0.83
C THR A 74 0.36 -9.44 0.32
N ARG A 75 -0.66 -9.54 1.20
CA ARG A 75 -0.85 -8.62 2.32
C ARG A 75 -0.61 -9.31 3.66
N PRO A 76 0.21 -8.72 4.54
CA PRO A 76 0.56 -9.31 5.84
C PRO A 76 -0.53 -9.12 6.90
N VAL A 77 -1.80 -9.19 6.50
CA VAL A 77 -2.93 -9.14 7.45
C VAL A 77 -2.92 -10.39 8.30
N PRO A 78 -2.93 -10.29 9.64
CA PRO A 78 -2.96 -11.45 10.54
C PRO A 78 -4.36 -12.07 10.62
N SER A 79 -4.85 -12.59 9.47
CA SER A 79 -6.21 -13.12 9.33
C SER A 79 -6.46 -14.33 10.22
N HIS A 80 -5.41 -15.09 10.60
CA HIS A 80 -5.51 -16.17 11.60
C HIS A 80 -5.93 -15.68 12.99
N ILE A 81 -5.78 -14.40 13.29
CA ILE A 81 -6.23 -13.76 14.54
C ILE A 81 -7.63 -13.15 14.36
N ILE A 82 -7.85 -12.45 13.23
CA ILE A 82 -9.08 -11.67 13.00
C ILE A 82 -10.25 -12.59 12.60
N MET A 83 -10.03 -13.49 11.62
CA MET A 83 -11.10 -14.28 11.02
C MET A 83 -11.86 -15.16 12.02
N PRO A 84 -11.21 -15.90 12.94
CA PRO A 84 -11.93 -16.71 13.92
C PRO A 84 -12.90 -15.90 14.79
N ARG A 85 -12.51 -14.65 15.08
CA ARG A 85 -13.29 -13.71 15.89
C ARG A 85 -14.49 -13.14 15.15
N LEU A 86 -14.32 -12.79 13.87
CA LEU A 86 -15.41 -12.39 13.00
C LEU A 86 -16.44 -13.52 12.83
N LEU A 87 -15.97 -14.73 12.56
CA LEU A 87 -16.83 -15.92 12.42
C LEU A 87 -17.61 -16.17 13.72
N LYS A 88 -16.96 -16.06 14.88
CA LYS A 88 -17.59 -16.20 16.18
C LYS A 88 -18.68 -15.16 16.42
N GLU A 89 -18.42 -13.88 16.14
CA GLU A 89 -19.39 -12.79 16.30
C GLU A 89 -20.61 -12.97 15.35
N LEU A 90 -20.37 -13.34 14.09
CA LEU A 90 -21.46 -13.61 13.13
C LEU A 90 -22.36 -14.75 13.59
N ARG A 91 -21.76 -15.89 13.99
CA ARG A 91 -22.49 -17.07 14.45
C ARG A 91 -23.17 -16.87 15.80
N ALA A 92 -22.65 -15.99 16.65
CA ALA A 92 -23.31 -15.59 17.89
C ALA A 92 -24.60 -14.80 17.62
N GLY A 93 -24.66 -14.04 16.53
CA GLY A 93 -25.86 -13.32 16.08
C GLY A 93 -26.87 -14.19 15.35
N ASN A 94 -26.37 -15.09 14.50
CA ASN A 94 -27.18 -16.08 13.77
C ASN A 94 -26.34 -17.36 13.54
N PRO A 95 -26.61 -18.47 14.26
CA PRO A 95 -25.88 -19.73 14.11
C PRO A 95 -25.98 -20.36 12.71
N ASP A 96 -27.06 -20.07 11.98
CA ASP A 96 -27.36 -20.67 10.66
C ASP A 96 -26.90 -19.78 9.49
N ILE A 97 -26.20 -18.65 9.75
CA ILE A 97 -25.76 -17.74 8.71
C ILE A 97 -24.74 -18.41 7.78
N GLN A 98 -25.02 -18.36 6.47
CA GLN A 98 -24.09 -18.87 5.47
C GLN A 98 -23.01 -17.83 5.21
N ILE A 99 -21.75 -18.18 5.49
CA ILE A 99 -20.61 -17.27 5.38
C ILE A 99 -19.80 -17.64 4.15
N THR A 100 -19.48 -16.65 3.33
CA THR A 100 -18.54 -16.73 2.21
C THR A 100 -17.36 -15.80 2.49
N ILE A 101 -16.12 -16.30 2.41
CA ILE A 101 -14.91 -15.49 2.48
C ILE A 101 -14.47 -15.19 1.05
N LEU A 102 -14.61 -13.92 0.63
CA LEU A 102 -14.24 -13.44 -0.70
C LEU A 102 -12.83 -12.86 -0.64
N ILE A 103 -11.88 -13.52 -1.31
CA ILE A 103 -10.48 -13.08 -1.35
C ILE A 103 -10.31 -11.95 -2.34
N ALA A 104 -9.94 -10.78 -1.85
CA ALA A 104 -9.73 -9.55 -2.58
C ALA A 104 -8.35 -9.53 -3.24
N THR A 105 -8.23 -10.12 -4.41
CA THR A 105 -6.99 -10.17 -5.19
C THR A 105 -6.69 -8.88 -5.95
N GLY A 106 -7.72 -8.03 -6.16
CA GLY A 106 -7.58 -6.90 -7.06
C GLY A 106 -7.09 -7.37 -8.44
N MET A 107 -5.94 -6.86 -8.88
CA MET A 107 -5.31 -7.23 -10.16
C MET A 107 -4.22 -8.31 -10.00
N HIS A 108 -3.97 -8.81 -8.79
CA HIS A 108 -2.98 -9.84 -8.53
C HIS A 108 -3.43 -11.22 -9.08
N ARG A 109 -2.50 -12.19 -9.08
CA ARG A 109 -2.84 -13.59 -9.35
C ARG A 109 -3.75 -14.17 -8.25
N LEU A 110 -4.44 -15.23 -8.58
CA LEU A 110 -5.27 -15.94 -7.61
C LEU A 110 -4.42 -16.55 -6.48
N THR A 111 -4.96 -16.50 -5.27
CA THR A 111 -4.38 -17.13 -4.07
C THR A 111 -4.50 -18.64 -4.15
N THR A 112 -3.44 -19.37 -3.86
CA THR A 112 -3.43 -20.83 -3.85
C THR A 112 -4.01 -21.40 -2.55
N LYS A 113 -4.35 -22.71 -2.55
CA LYS A 113 -4.85 -23.39 -1.35
C LYS A 113 -3.82 -23.36 -0.19
N ASP A 114 -2.54 -23.55 -0.50
CA ASP A 114 -1.48 -23.54 0.52
C ASP A 114 -1.32 -22.13 1.14
N GLU A 115 -1.48 -21.09 0.34
CA GLU A 115 -1.48 -19.71 0.82
C GLU A 115 -2.71 -19.40 1.70
N LEU A 116 -3.89 -19.96 1.39
CA LEU A 116 -5.05 -19.86 2.27
C LEU A 116 -4.79 -20.55 3.61
N ILE A 117 -4.22 -21.76 3.58
CA ILE A 117 -3.85 -22.49 4.81
C ILE A 117 -2.84 -21.70 5.64
N ALA A 118 -1.82 -21.13 5.00
CA ALA A 118 -0.82 -20.32 5.67
C ALA A 118 -1.42 -19.07 6.34
N LYS A 119 -2.39 -18.42 5.68
CA LYS A 119 -3.00 -17.16 6.12
C LYS A 119 -4.08 -17.34 7.20
N TYR A 120 -4.95 -18.36 7.09
CA TYR A 120 -6.12 -18.55 7.97
C TYR A 120 -5.97 -19.70 8.95
N GLY A 121 -4.98 -20.56 8.76
CA GLY A 121 -4.88 -21.86 9.43
C GLY A 121 -5.71 -22.93 8.72
N LYS A 122 -5.33 -24.20 8.92
CA LYS A 122 -5.92 -25.36 8.23
C LYS A 122 -7.41 -25.50 8.48
N GLU A 123 -7.85 -25.30 9.73
CA GLU A 123 -9.24 -25.46 10.14
C GLU A 123 -10.18 -24.54 9.35
N ILE A 124 -9.89 -23.24 9.27
CA ILE A 124 -10.70 -22.28 8.54
C ILE A 124 -10.60 -22.53 7.04
N ALA A 125 -9.38 -22.78 6.51
CA ALA A 125 -9.16 -22.99 5.09
C ALA A 125 -9.88 -24.24 4.52
N GLU A 126 -10.17 -25.24 5.36
CA GLU A 126 -10.84 -26.49 4.94
C GLU A 126 -12.35 -26.48 5.23
N ASN A 127 -12.83 -25.71 6.22
CA ASN A 127 -14.22 -25.77 6.67
C ASN A 127 -15.08 -24.58 6.25
N GLU A 128 -14.47 -23.43 5.89
CA GLU A 128 -15.22 -22.26 5.42
C GLU A 128 -15.29 -22.21 3.89
N HIS A 129 -16.30 -21.52 3.37
CA HIS A 129 -16.47 -21.35 1.93
C HIS A 129 -15.65 -20.18 1.41
N PHE A 130 -14.67 -20.43 0.54
CA PHE A 130 -13.82 -19.42 -0.09
C PHE A 130 -14.21 -19.19 -1.55
N VAL A 131 -14.25 -17.92 -1.94
CA VAL A 131 -14.34 -17.51 -3.34
C VAL A 131 -13.14 -16.59 -3.64
N LEU A 132 -12.47 -16.83 -4.75
CA LEU A 132 -11.34 -16.02 -5.20
C LEU A 132 -11.85 -15.01 -6.22
N HIS A 133 -11.65 -13.72 -5.96
CA HIS A 133 -11.94 -12.68 -6.93
C HIS A 133 -10.93 -12.71 -8.07
N ASP A 134 -11.42 -12.52 -9.30
CA ASP A 134 -10.59 -12.29 -10.49
C ASP A 134 -11.14 -11.06 -11.23
N ALA A 135 -10.41 -9.96 -11.16
CA ALA A 135 -10.82 -8.68 -11.75
C ALA A 135 -10.97 -8.72 -13.28
N ARG A 136 -10.49 -9.79 -13.94
CA ARG A 136 -10.54 -9.99 -15.39
C ARG A 136 -11.75 -10.80 -15.86
N LYS A 137 -12.52 -11.36 -14.93
CA LYS A 137 -13.74 -12.15 -15.23
C LYS A 137 -14.96 -11.26 -15.22
N ASP A 138 -15.27 -10.67 -16.36
CA ASP A 138 -16.38 -9.73 -16.51
C ASP A 138 -17.74 -10.38 -16.13
N GLU A 139 -17.91 -11.69 -16.35
CA GLU A 139 -19.11 -12.45 -15.98
C GLU A 139 -19.34 -12.54 -14.47
N ASP A 140 -18.33 -12.33 -13.64
CA ASP A 140 -18.45 -12.30 -12.19
C ASP A 140 -18.74 -10.89 -11.63
N MET A 141 -18.79 -9.89 -12.49
CA MET A 141 -19.01 -8.50 -12.11
C MET A 141 -20.47 -8.06 -12.29
N VAL A 142 -20.88 -7.07 -11.51
CA VAL A 142 -22.16 -6.40 -11.64
C VAL A 142 -21.94 -4.89 -11.47
N SER A 143 -22.61 -4.11 -12.33
CA SER A 143 -22.58 -2.65 -12.21
C SER A 143 -23.46 -2.20 -11.03
N ILE A 144 -22.86 -1.40 -10.16
CA ILE A 144 -23.54 -0.79 -9.00
C ILE A 144 -23.69 0.74 -9.14
N GLY A 145 -23.40 1.27 -10.34
CA GLY A 145 -23.54 2.69 -10.68
C GLY A 145 -22.29 3.28 -11.27
N THR A 146 -22.17 4.59 -11.20
CA THR A 146 -21.04 5.36 -11.72
C THR A 146 -20.29 6.00 -10.57
N LEU A 147 -18.96 5.87 -10.56
CA LEU A 147 -18.09 6.53 -9.59
C LEU A 147 -18.24 8.06 -9.69
N PRO A 148 -18.02 8.82 -8.63
CA PRO A 148 -18.01 10.29 -8.66
C PRO A 148 -17.07 10.87 -9.75
N SER A 149 -16.06 10.12 -10.11
CA SER A 149 -15.11 10.44 -11.20
C SER A 149 -15.69 10.21 -12.60
N GLY A 150 -16.82 9.53 -12.75
CA GLY A 150 -17.46 9.17 -14.03
C GLY A 150 -17.08 7.78 -14.55
N GLY A 151 -16.22 7.03 -13.86
CA GLY A 151 -15.94 5.63 -14.21
C GLY A 151 -17.07 4.68 -13.83
N GLU A 152 -17.26 3.59 -14.58
CA GLU A 152 -18.25 2.57 -14.22
C GLU A 152 -17.81 1.82 -12.94
N CYS A 153 -18.73 1.64 -11.99
CA CYS A 153 -18.46 0.92 -10.76
C CYS A 153 -18.95 -0.53 -10.87
N LEU A 154 -18.06 -1.41 -11.31
CA LEU A 154 -18.26 -2.86 -11.46
C LEU A 154 -17.62 -3.59 -10.30
N VAL A 155 -18.41 -4.34 -9.52
CA VAL A 155 -17.97 -5.06 -8.31
C VAL A 155 -18.37 -6.52 -8.41
N ASN A 156 -17.58 -7.40 -7.78
CA ASN A 156 -17.86 -8.83 -7.75
C ASN A 156 -19.26 -9.11 -7.19
N LYS A 157 -20.05 -9.85 -7.95
CA LYS A 157 -21.45 -10.18 -7.60
C LYS A 157 -21.58 -10.91 -6.26
N VAL A 158 -20.56 -11.64 -5.79
CA VAL A 158 -20.57 -12.30 -4.47
C VAL A 158 -20.60 -11.27 -3.34
N ALA A 159 -19.94 -10.12 -3.51
CA ALA A 159 -19.99 -9.02 -2.55
C ALA A 159 -21.35 -8.28 -2.56
N ILE A 160 -22.06 -8.29 -3.70
CA ILE A 160 -23.31 -7.56 -3.86
C ILE A 160 -24.54 -8.40 -3.51
N ASN A 161 -24.50 -9.70 -3.84
CA ASN A 161 -25.61 -10.63 -3.62
C ASN A 161 -25.54 -11.29 -2.23
N THR A 162 -25.34 -10.49 -1.19
CA THR A 162 -25.30 -10.95 0.20
C THR A 162 -26.17 -10.08 1.09
N ASP A 163 -26.72 -10.62 2.16
CA ASP A 163 -27.53 -9.85 3.11
C ASP A 163 -26.68 -8.96 4.02
N LEU A 164 -25.42 -9.35 4.23
CA LEU A 164 -24.47 -8.63 5.07
C LEU A 164 -23.07 -8.68 4.45
N LEU A 165 -22.54 -7.52 4.11
CA LEU A 165 -21.17 -7.37 3.60
C LEU A 165 -20.26 -6.84 4.71
N VAL A 166 -19.18 -7.56 4.97
CA VAL A 166 -18.16 -7.27 6.00
C VAL A 166 -16.79 -7.30 5.37
N ALA A 167 -15.80 -6.59 5.94
CA ALA A 167 -14.42 -6.72 5.48
C ALA A 167 -13.44 -6.77 6.66
N GLU A 168 -12.36 -7.54 6.50
CA GLU A 168 -11.16 -7.45 7.33
C GLU A 168 -10.00 -6.84 6.56
N GLY A 169 -9.02 -6.33 7.27
CA GLY A 169 -7.83 -5.78 6.65
C GLY A 169 -6.89 -5.12 7.65
N PHE A 170 -5.94 -4.36 7.14
CA PHE A 170 -5.03 -3.59 7.95
C PHE A 170 -4.90 -2.16 7.43
N ILE A 171 -4.48 -1.25 8.29
CA ILE A 171 -4.26 0.16 7.98
C ILE A 171 -2.75 0.39 7.97
N GLU A 172 -2.25 0.87 6.85
CA GLU A 172 -0.86 1.31 6.66
C GLU A 172 -0.83 2.51 5.71
N PRO A 173 0.21 3.35 5.72
CA PRO A 173 0.39 4.41 4.74
C PRO A 173 0.39 3.87 3.31
N HIS A 174 -0.19 4.63 2.37
CA HIS A 174 -0.23 4.24 0.97
C HIS A 174 0.07 5.41 0.06
N PHE A 175 1.04 5.25 -0.82
CA PHE A 175 1.72 6.31 -1.57
C PHE A 175 0.86 7.15 -2.54
N PHE A 176 -0.35 6.70 -2.90
CA PHE A 176 -1.33 7.51 -3.64
C PHE A 176 -2.76 7.45 -3.08
N ALA A 177 -3.15 6.39 -2.38
CA ALA A 177 -4.49 6.27 -1.80
C ALA A 177 -4.59 6.82 -0.36
N GLY A 178 -3.53 7.41 0.15
CA GLY A 178 -3.40 7.88 1.51
C GLY A 178 -3.10 6.76 2.50
N PHE A 179 -4.05 5.85 2.71
CA PHE A 179 -3.93 4.67 3.56
C PHE A 179 -4.61 3.45 2.94
N SER A 180 -4.18 2.25 3.35
CA SER A 180 -4.86 0.98 3.08
C SER A 180 -6.07 0.79 4.02
N GLY A 181 -6.72 -0.37 3.93
CA GLY A 181 -7.88 -0.74 4.76
C GLY A 181 -9.20 -0.10 4.34
N GLY A 182 -10.25 -0.41 5.10
CA GLY A 182 -11.61 0.10 4.94
C GLY A 182 -12.16 -0.07 3.53
N ARG A 183 -12.47 1.04 2.89
CA ARG A 183 -13.01 1.14 1.52
C ARG A 183 -12.18 0.42 0.45
N LYS A 184 -10.87 0.23 0.65
CA LYS A 184 -10.00 -0.47 -0.32
C LYS A 184 -10.33 -1.95 -0.46
N SER A 185 -11.02 -2.54 0.50
CA SER A 185 -11.51 -3.92 0.37
C SER A 185 -12.46 -4.09 -0.80
N VAL A 186 -13.24 -3.05 -1.14
CA VAL A 186 -14.16 -3.05 -2.30
C VAL A 186 -13.44 -2.57 -3.56
N LEU A 187 -12.85 -1.37 -3.55
CA LEU A 187 -12.11 -0.81 -4.66
C LEU A 187 -10.67 -0.50 -4.21
N PRO A 188 -9.63 -1.18 -4.71
CA PRO A 188 -9.64 -2.12 -5.85
C PRO A 188 -9.96 -3.59 -5.51
N GLY A 189 -10.10 -3.96 -4.24
CA GLY A 189 -10.01 -5.35 -3.74
C GLY A 189 -10.88 -6.36 -4.47
N VAL A 190 -12.16 -6.06 -4.71
CA VAL A 190 -13.13 -6.94 -5.39
C VAL A 190 -13.83 -6.23 -6.56
N ALA A 191 -13.21 -5.19 -7.10
CA ALA A 191 -13.70 -4.46 -8.26
C ALA A 191 -13.13 -5.03 -9.58
N SER A 192 -13.89 -4.82 -10.68
CA SER A 192 -13.42 -5.13 -12.03
C SER A 192 -12.18 -4.31 -12.38
N ARG A 193 -11.31 -4.88 -13.25
CA ARG A 193 -10.19 -4.17 -13.86
C ARG A 193 -10.61 -2.82 -14.47
N ILE A 194 -11.79 -2.72 -15.09
CA ILE A 194 -12.32 -1.50 -15.69
C ILE A 194 -12.45 -0.41 -14.63
N THR A 195 -13.05 -0.75 -13.49
CA THR A 195 -13.23 0.17 -12.35
C THR A 195 -11.90 0.56 -11.72
N VAL A 196 -10.99 -0.41 -11.58
CA VAL A 196 -9.64 -0.15 -11.03
C VAL A 196 -8.88 0.82 -11.93
N LEU A 197 -8.84 0.58 -13.24
CA LEU A 197 -8.15 1.44 -14.19
C LEU A 197 -8.74 2.85 -14.21
N ALA A 198 -10.08 2.97 -14.18
CA ALA A 198 -10.75 4.27 -14.11
C ALA A 198 -10.40 5.06 -12.83
N ASN A 199 -10.27 4.39 -11.69
CA ASN A 199 -9.89 5.00 -10.41
C ASN A 199 -8.39 5.35 -10.34
N HIS A 200 -7.51 4.59 -11.02
CA HIS A 200 -6.06 4.79 -11.04
C HIS A 200 -5.61 5.58 -12.29
N CYS A 201 -6.49 6.41 -12.86
CA CYS A 201 -6.20 7.22 -14.04
C CYS A 201 -5.13 8.29 -13.78
N SER A 202 -4.50 8.74 -14.87
CA SER A 202 -3.40 9.71 -14.82
C SER A 202 -3.78 11.02 -14.12
N GLU A 203 -4.99 11.53 -14.37
CA GLU A 203 -5.55 12.72 -13.72
C GLU A 203 -5.52 12.60 -12.19
N PHE A 204 -5.96 11.45 -11.66
CA PHE A 204 -6.03 11.23 -10.20
C PHE A 204 -4.66 11.03 -9.57
N ILE A 205 -3.80 10.24 -10.22
CA ILE A 205 -2.41 10.03 -9.75
C ILE A 205 -1.62 11.35 -9.76
N ASN A 206 -1.93 12.26 -10.69
CA ASN A 206 -1.29 13.58 -10.77
C ASN A 206 -1.78 14.56 -9.69
N SER A 207 -2.87 14.28 -9.01
CA SER A 207 -3.40 15.14 -7.94
C SER A 207 -2.41 15.29 -6.79
N ASP A 208 -2.24 16.53 -6.29
CA ASP A 208 -1.43 16.79 -5.09
C ASP A 208 -1.99 16.14 -3.82
N HIS A 209 -3.26 15.75 -3.83
CA HIS A 209 -3.89 14.99 -2.76
C HIS A 209 -3.70 13.46 -2.89
N ALA A 210 -3.29 12.95 -4.05
CA ALA A 210 -2.96 11.53 -4.23
C ALA A 210 -1.54 11.25 -3.73
N ARG A 211 -1.35 11.34 -2.42
CA ARG A 211 -0.06 11.20 -1.72
C ARG A 211 -0.19 10.37 -0.47
N THR A 212 0.95 9.91 0.05
CA THR A 212 1.02 9.16 1.30
C THR A 212 0.38 9.93 2.44
N GLY A 213 -0.52 9.29 3.18
CA GLY A 213 -1.14 9.86 4.38
C GLY A 213 -2.30 10.84 4.11
N ILE A 214 -2.65 11.15 2.86
CA ILE A 214 -3.69 12.12 2.51
C ILE A 214 -4.98 11.41 2.10
N LEU A 215 -6.04 11.57 2.89
CA LEU A 215 -7.41 11.14 2.57
C LEU A 215 -8.27 12.31 2.09
N GLU A 216 -8.20 13.44 2.78
CA GLU A 216 -9.00 14.62 2.46
C GLU A 216 -8.59 15.19 1.09
N GLY A 217 -9.58 15.45 0.24
CA GLY A 217 -9.36 15.95 -1.11
C GLY A 217 -8.78 14.92 -2.10
N ASN A 218 -8.45 13.72 -1.65
CA ASN A 218 -7.89 12.66 -2.50
C ASN A 218 -9.00 12.07 -3.42
N PRO A 219 -8.92 12.27 -4.75
CA PRO A 219 -9.96 11.81 -5.67
C PRO A 219 -10.06 10.27 -5.72
N ILE A 220 -8.94 9.57 -5.52
CA ILE A 220 -8.88 8.10 -5.48
C ILE A 220 -9.66 7.60 -4.25
N HIS A 221 -9.41 8.20 -3.08
CA HIS A 221 -10.12 7.87 -1.84
C HIS A 221 -11.63 8.11 -1.96
N ARG A 222 -12.04 9.23 -2.55
CA ARG A 222 -13.45 9.59 -2.75
C ARG A 222 -14.21 8.51 -3.54
N ASP A 223 -13.66 8.05 -4.65
CA ASP A 223 -14.27 6.99 -5.46
C ASP A 223 -14.32 5.66 -4.70
N MET A 224 -13.26 5.33 -3.94
CA MET A 224 -13.20 4.11 -3.12
C MET A 224 -14.29 4.11 -2.02
N VAL A 225 -14.52 5.25 -1.35
CA VAL A 225 -15.60 5.39 -0.36
C VAL A 225 -16.95 5.23 -1.02
N TYR A 226 -17.18 5.87 -2.17
CA TYR A 226 -18.42 5.73 -2.92
C TYR A 226 -18.71 4.28 -3.29
N ALA A 227 -17.71 3.56 -3.83
CA ALA A 227 -17.86 2.16 -4.20
C ALA A 227 -18.21 1.29 -2.99
N ALA A 228 -17.53 1.48 -1.86
CA ALA A 228 -17.78 0.73 -0.63
C ALA A 228 -19.17 1.02 -0.02
N ARG A 229 -19.61 2.29 -0.01
CA ARG A 229 -20.95 2.67 0.44
C ARG A 229 -22.05 2.12 -0.48
N THR A 230 -21.86 2.21 -1.79
CA THR A 230 -22.82 1.70 -2.78
C THR A 230 -22.92 0.16 -2.73
N ALA A 231 -21.78 -0.54 -2.50
CA ALA A 231 -21.75 -1.97 -2.25
C ALA A 231 -22.35 -2.36 -0.89
N LYS A 232 -22.74 -1.39 -0.06
CA LYS A 232 -23.31 -1.58 1.29
C LYS A 232 -22.37 -2.31 2.25
N LEU A 233 -21.05 -2.01 2.19
CA LEU A 233 -20.10 -2.50 3.18
C LEU A 233 -20.53 -1.99 4.56
N ALA A 234 -21.08 -2.90 5.37
CA ALA A 234 -21.76 -2.55 6.61
C ALA A 234 -20.84 -2.51 7.83
N PHE A 235 -19.73 -3.26 7.79
CA PHE A 235 -18.83 -3.41 8.92
C PHE A 235 -17.42 -3.72 8.47
N ILE A 236 -16.44 -3.12 9.13
CA ILE A 236 -15.01 -3.46 8.93
C ILE A 236 -14.36 -3.88 10.25
N CYS A 237 -13.34 -4.72 10.17
CA CYS A 237 -12.40 -4.98 11.25
C CYS A 237 -10.99 -4.80 10.68
N ASN A 238 -10.36 -3.68 11.00
CA ASN A 238 -9.01 -3.36 10.53
C ASN A 238 -8.03 -3.26 11.68
N VAL A 239 -6.81 -3.70 11.46
CA VAL A 239 -5.73 -3.64 12.45
C VAL A 239 -4.58 -2.76 11.97
N CYS A 240 -3.82 -2.19 12.90
CA CYS A 240 -2.47 -1.70 12.67
C CYS A 240 -1.48 -2.75 13.15
N ILE A 241 -0.37 -2.91 12.46
CA ILE A 241 0.64 -3.93 12.74
C ILE A 241 2.03 -3.30 12.88
N ASP A 242 2.88 -3.93 13.68
CA ASP A 242 4.29 -3.56 13.78
C ASP A 242 5.15 -4.19 12.66
N ALA A 243 6.47 -3.98 12.75
CA ALA A 243 7.44 -4.56 11.82
C ALA A 243 7.47 -6.09 11.83
N ASP A 244 7.15 -6.71 12.97
CA ASP A 244 7.04 -8.16 13.14
C ASP A 244 5.69 -8.73 12.69
N LYS A 245 4.82 -7.89 12.11
CA LYS A 245 3.46 -8.20 11.63
C LYS A 245 2.48 -8.58 12.74
N LYS A 246 2.76 -8.14 13.98
CA LYS A 246 1.89 -8.32 15.14
C LYS A 246 0.87 -7.20 15.21
N VAL A 247 -0.35 -7.53 15.62
CA VAL A 247 -1.40 -6.54 15.87
C VAL A 247 -1.02 -5.64 17.03
N ILE A 248 -0.94 -4.34 16.80
CA ILE A 248 -0.68 -3.33 17.82
C ILE A 248 -1.92 -2.49 18.17
N ALA A 249 -2.90 -2.45 17.29
CA ALA A 249 -4.22 -1.84 17.51
C ALA A 249 -5.26 -2.45 16.58
N ALA A 250 -6.54 -2.40 16.98
CA ALA A 250 -7.66 -2.88 16.16
C ALA A 250 -8.81 -1.87 16.19
N PHE A 251 -9.49 -1.72 15.06
CA PHE A 251 -10.59 -0.79 14.83
C PHE A 251 -11.70 -1.51 14.08
N ALA A 252 -12.89 -1.58 14.67
CA ALA A 252 -14.03 -2.26 14.07
C ALA A 252 -15.27 -1.35 14.06
N GLY A 253 -16.17 -1.55 13.09
CA GLY A 253 -17.40 -0.79 12.99
C GLY A 253 -17.70 -0.24 11.60
N ASP A 254 -18.22 0.99 11.54
CA ASP A 254 -18.54 1.69 10.28
C ASP A 254 -17.32 1.88 9.39
N LEU A 255 -17.49 1.65 8.11
CA LEU A 255 -16.39 1.64 7.11
C LEU A 255 -15.57 2.94 7.05
N GLU A 256 -16.16 4.11 7.39
CA GLU A 256 -15.43 5.38 7.41
C GLU A 256 -14.96 5.70 8.84
N LYS A 257 -15.86 5.74 9.83
CA LYS A 257 -15.54 6.15 11.19
C LYS A 257 -14.49 5.27 11.86
N ALA A 258 -14.60 3.93 11.71
CA ALA A 258 -13.61 3.01 12.26
C ALA A 258 -12.29 3.11 11.50
N HIS A 259 -12.32 3.24 10.17
CA HIS A 259 -11.13 3.44 9.35
C HIS A 259 -10.41 4.75 9.70
N GLU A 260 -11.13 5.87 9.77
CA GLU A 260 -10.58 7.19 10.11
C GLU A 260 -9.96 7.21 11.51
N THR A 261 -10.60 6.52 12.48
CA THR A 261 -10.02 6.35 13.82
C THR A 261 -8.70 5.59 13.78
N GLY A 262 -8.64 4.51 12.99
CA GLY A 262 -7.42 3.75 12.79
C GLY A 262 -6.36 4.54 12.02
N VAL A 263 -6.73 5.30 11.01
CA VAL A 263 -5.84 6.23 10.29
C VAL A 263 -5.26 7.28 11.23
N ALA A 264 -6.07 7.84 12.12
CA ALA A 264 -5.59 8.82 13.11
C ALA A 264 -4.60 8.20 14.11
N PHE A 265 -4.80 6.93 14.48
CA PHE A 265 -3.84 6.16 15.28
C PHE A 265 -2.55 5.91 14.50
N GLU A 266 -2.64 5.37 13.29
CA GLU A 266 -1.48 5.08 12.42
C GLU A 266 -0.68 6.35 12.14
N MET A 267 -1.34 7.47 11.87
CA MET A 267 -0.68 8.76 11.64
C MET A 267 0.12 9.27 12.84
N LYS A 268 -0.27 8.92 14.08
CA LYS A 268 0.52 9.28 15.28
C LYS A 268 1.83 8.50 15.34
N LEU A 269 1.87 7.30 14.79
CA LEU A 269 3.05 6.43 14.77
C LEU A 269 3.91 6.68 13.52
N ALA A 270 3.28 6.69 12.35
CA ALA A 270 3.95 6.81 11.06
C ALA A 270 4.29 8.26 10.68
N GLY A 271 3.59 9.26 11.23
CA GLY A 271 3.78 10.67 10.90
C GLY A 271 5.09 11.22 11.44
N VAL A 272 5.99 11.65 10.56
CA VAL A 272 7.29 12.21 10.92
C VAL A 272 7.50 13.58 10.26
N PRO A 273 8.09 14.56 10.95
CA PRO A 273 8.38 15.85 10.34
C PRO A 273 9.46 15.73 9.27
N ALA A 274 9.25 16.38 8.12
CA ALA A 274 10.25 16.43 7.06
C ALA A 274 11.58 17.02 7.57
N LYS A 275 12.67 16.49 7.07
CA LYS A 275 14.05 16.98 7.28
C LYS A 275 14.69 17.19 5.91
N PRO A 276 14.41 18.32 5.24
CA PRO A 276 14.84 18.55 3.87
C PRO A 276 16.37 18.47 3.71
N ALA A 277 16.82 17.63 2.79
CA ALA A 277 18.23 17.37 2.55
C ALA A 277 18.54 17.33 1.04
N ASP A 278 19.81 17.50 0.69
CA ASP A 278 20.29 17.42 -0.69
C ASP A 278 20.36 15.96 -1.17
N ILE A 279 20.60 15.03 -0.24
CA ILE A 279 20.62 13.58 -0.45
C ILE A 279 19.62 12.95 0.53
N VAL A 280 18.76 12.08 0.05
CA VAL A 280 17.90 11.25 0.90
C VAL A 280 18.19 9.79 0.62
N VAL A 281 18.60 9.04 1.65
CA VAL A 281 18.84 7.61 1.57
C VAL A 281 17.63 6.87 2.15
N THR A 282 17.04 5.96 1.39
CA THR A 282 15.84 5.23 1.80
C THR A 282 15.89 3.75 1.42
N THR A 283 15.01 2.96 2.03
CA THR A 283 14.73 1.56 1.69
C THR A 283 13.22 1.29 1.71
N ASN A 284 12.82 0.08 1.37
CA ASN A 284 11.45 -0.43 1.54
C ASN A 284 11.31 -1.35 2.78
N GLY A 285 12.21 -1.27 3.77
CA GLY A 285 12.16 -2.12 4.95
C GLY A 285 12.65 -3.56 4.72
N GLY A 286 13.27 -3.86 3.56
CA GLY A 286 13.79 -5.18 3.20
C GLY A 286 12.74 -6.15 2.65
N TYR A 287 13.10 -7.44 2.59
CA TYR A 287 12.25 -8.50 2.03
C TYR A 287 10.97 -8.72 2.87
N PRO A 288 9.79 -8.89 2.25
CA PRO A 288 9.55 -9.02 0.80
C PRO A 288 9.25 -7.70 0.07
N LEU A 289 9.23 -6.56 0.76
CA LEU A 289 8.77 -5.29 0.19
C LEU A 289 9.80 -4.64 -0.75
N ASP A 290 11.05 -5.10 -0.75
CA ASP A 290 12.13 -4.63 -1.61
C ASP A 290 12.51 -5.62 -2.72
N GLN A 291 11.64 -6.59 -3.02
CA GLN A 291 11.95 -7.67 -3.97
C GLN A 291 11.97 -7.24 -5.44
N ASN A 292 11.39 -6.09 -5.80
CA ASN A 292 11.41 -5.56 -7.16
C ASN A 292 11.35 -4.04 -7.23
N ILE A 293 11.67 -3.48 -8.40
CA ILE A 293 11.71 -2.02 -8.62
C ILE A 293 10.32 -1.40 -8.44
N TYR A 294 9.26 -2.05 -8.92
CA TYR A 294 7.87 -1.61 -8.77
C TYR A 294 7.54 -1.29 -7.30
N GLN A 295 7.87 -2.20 -6.39
CA GLN A 295 7.62 -1.96 -4.96
C GLN A 295 8.53 -0.86 -4.40
N SER A 296 9.77 -0.74 -4.91
CA SER A 296 10.76 0.24 -4.44
C SER A 296 10.34 1.70 -4.65
N VAL A 297 9.48 1.97 -5.65
CA VAL A 297 8.91 3.31 -5.89
C VAL A 297 8.20 3.85 -4.65
N LYS A 298 7.60 2.99 -3.81
CA LYS A 298 6.94 3.41 -2.56
C LYS A 298 7.91 4.09 -1.59
N GLY A 299 9.07 3.48 -1.35
CA GLY A 299 10.12 4.09 -0.51
C GLY A 299 10.70 5.35 -1.13
N MET A 300 10.81 5.41 -2.46
CA MET A 300 11.24 6.62 -3.16
C MET A 300 10.27 7.78 -2.95
N THR A 301 8.94 7.54 -2.86
CA THR A 301 7.97 8.61 -2.59
C THR A 301 8.09 9.19 -1.17
N ALA A 302 8.51 8.40 -0.19
CA ALA A 302 8.83 8.93 1.15
C ALA A 302 10.09 9.80 1.12
N ALA A 303 11.10 9.41 0.32
CA ALA A 303 12.28 10.23 0.09
C ALA A 303 11.93 11.54 -0.66
N GLU A 304 11.06 11.48 -1.68
CA GLU A 304 10.55 12.66 -2.40
C GLU A 304 10.03 13.73 -1.44
N ALA A 305 9.28 13.32 -0.42
CA ALA A 305 8.64 14.24 0.52
C ALA A 305 9.62 15.02 1.41
N THR A 306 10.90 14.64 1.44
CA THR A 306 11.95 15.30 2.25
C THR A 306 13.22 15.63 1.45
N CYS A 307 13.31 15.23 0.18
CA CYS A 307 14.42 15.61 -0.69
C CYS A 307 14.21 17.01 -1.25
N LYS A 308 15.24 17.86 -1.19
CA LYS A 308 15.22 19.16 -1.86
C LYS A 308 15.10 18.97 -3.36
N LYS A 309 14.28 19.79 -4.03
CA LYS A 309 14.12 19.73 -5.49
C LYS A 309 15.46 19.81 -6.21
N GLY A 310 15.68 18.92 -7.18
CA GLY A 310 16.96 18.74 -7.86
C GLY A 310 18.02 17.95 -7.07
N GLY A 311 17.68 17.46 -5.89
CA GLY A 311 18.54 16.63 -5.06
C GLY A 311 18.67 15.20 -5.55
N VAL A 312 19.25 14.33 -4.71
CA VAL A 312 19.54 12.94 -5.03
C VAL A 312 18.78 12.01 -4.06
N ILE A 313 18.09 11.02 -4.61
CA ILE A 313 17.48 9.94 -3.86
C ILE A 313 18.33 8.69 -4.06
N ILE A 314 18.86 8.12 -2.97
CA ILE A 314 19.52 6.81 -2.96
C ILE A 314 18.52 5.80 -2.43
N MET A 315 18.10 4.87 -3.29
CA MET A 315 17.21 3.77 -2.93
C MET A 315 17.99 2.48 -2.79
N CYS A 316 18.00 1.91 -1.58
CA CYS A 316 18.60 0.59 -1.30
C CYS A 316 17.49 -0.46 -1.32
N SER A 317 17.52 -1.34 -2.32
CA SER A 317 16.52 -2.37 -2.56
C SER A 317 17.11 -3.53 -3.33
N SER A 318 16.96 -4.74 -2.82
CA SER A 318 17.59 -5.93 -3.41
C SER A 318 17.10 -6.21 -4.85
N CYS A 319 15.82 -5.98 -5.12
CA CYS A 319 15.17 -6.21 -6.41
C CYS A 319 15.45 -7.62 -6.99
N SER A 320 15.49 -8.63 -6.11
CA SER A 320 15.76 -10.02 -6.46
C SER A 320 14.76 -10.65 -7.45
N ASP A 321 13.58 -10.03 -7.61
CA ASP A 321 12.51 -10.39 -8.55
C ASP A 321 12.41 -9.37 -9.72
N GLY A 322 13.52 -8.67 -10.02
CA GLY A 322 13.64 -7.79 -11.18
C GLY A 322 12.80 -6.52 -11.10
N HIS A 323 12.16 -6.15 -12.24
CA HIS A 323 11.40 -4.91 -12.35
C HIS A 323 9.99 -4.97 -11.75
N GLY A 324 9.37 -6.16 -11.66
CA GLY A 324 8.06 -6.35 -11.02
C GLY A 324 6.82 -6.06 -11.87
N GLY A 325 6.97 -5.63 -13.14
CA GLY A 325 5.87 -5.38 -14.07
C GLY A 325 6.39 -5.06 -15.48
N GLU A 326 5.94 -5.83 -16.48
CA GLU A 326 6.39 -5.65 -17.89
C GLU A 326 5.97 -4.29 -18.46
N ASP A 327 4.71 -3.91 -18.31
CA ASP A 327 4.20 -2.64 -18.83
C ASP A 327 4.88 -1.45 -18.14
N PHE A 328 5.15 -1.57 -16.84
CA PHE A 328 5.91 -0.59 -16.06
C PHE A 328 7.33 -0.43 -16.60
N TYR A 329 8.06 -1.54 -16.78
CA TYR A 329 9.43 -1.53 -17.29
C TYR A 329 9.50 -0.99 -18.72
N ASN A 330 8.65 -1.49 -19.62
CA ASN A 330 8.66 -1.10 -21.03
C ASN A 330 8.30 0.37 -21.22
N THR A 331 7.38 0.91 -20.42
CA THR A 331 7.04 2.35 -20.45
C THR A 331 8.25 3.23 -20.19
N LEU A 332 9.12 2.85 -19.24
CA LEU A 332 10.35 3.61 -18.94
C LEU A 332 11.42 3.35 -19.98
N LYS A 333 11.66 2.09 -20.33
CA LYS A 333 12.72 1.68 -21.29
C LYS A 333 12.55 2.28 -22.68
N GLU A 334 11.31 2.36 -23.16
CA GLU A 334 11.00 2.88 -24.50
C GLU A 334 10.97 4.42 -24.55
N ALA A 335 11.04 5.08 -23.39
CA ALA A 335 11.02 6.53 -23.28
C ALA A 335 12.35 7.14 -23.76
N ASN A 336 12.37 7.74 -24.93
CA ASN A 336 13.52 8.54 -25.39
C ASN A 336 13.68 9.84 -24.61
N ASN A 337 12.60 10.35 -24.04
CA ASN A 337 12.54 11.57 -23.22
C ASN A 337 11.50 11.36 -22.11
N LEU A 338 11.89 11.62 -20.84
CA LEU A 338 11.03 11.40 -19.69
C LEU A 338 9.81 12.34 -19.67
N GLN A 339 9.96 13.58 -20.16
CA GLN A 339 8.85 14.54 -20.21
C GLN A 339 7.83 14.10 -21.26
N ASP A 340 8.27 13.67 -22.44
CA ASP A 340 7.37 13.18 -23.50
C ASP A 340 6.60 11.93 -23.04
N ALA A 341 7.25 11.03 -22.29
CA ALA A 341 6.61 9.87 -21.69
C ALA A 341 5.54 10.27 -20.64
N MET A 342 5.86 11.24 -19.79
CA MET A 342 4.90 11.80 -18.83
C MET A 342 3.72 12.44 -19.53
N ASP A 343 3.98 13.28 -20.54
CA ASP A 343 2.93 13.98 -21.32
C ASP A 343 2.02 12.99 -22.04
N ALA A 344 2.58 11.91 -22.59
CA ALA A 344 1.80 10.82 -23.20
C ALA A 344 0.88 10.10 -22.19
N ILE A 345 1.35 9.89 -20.94
CA ILE A 345 0.52 9.33 -19.88
C ILE A 345 -0.58 10.31 -19.47
N LEU A 346 -0.25 11.59 -19.28
CA LEU A 346 -1.19 12.62 -18.87
C LEU A 346 -2.27 12.90 -19.94
N ALA A 347 -1.96 12.69 -21.21
CA ALA A 347 -2.90 12.84 -22.32
C ALA A 347 -3.97 11.73 -22.37
N ARG A 348 -3.72 10.58 -21.75
CA ARG A 348 -4.69 9.47 -21.73
C ARG A 348 -5.91 9.82 -20.90
N THR A 349 -7.07 9.62 -21.52
CA THR A 349 -8.34 9.70 -20.80
C THR A 349 -8.46 8.54 -19.80
N ARG A 350 -9.40 8.63 -18.88
CA ARG A 350 -9.68 7.61 -17.87
C ARG A 350 -9.92 6.22 -18.48
N ASN A 351 -10.63 6.14 -19.59
CA ASN A 351 -10.95 4.88 -20.28
C ASN A 351 -9.76 4.30 -21.07
N GLU A 352 -8.70 5.07 -21.24
CA GLU A 352 -7.47 4.68 -21.92
C GLU A 352 -6.34 4.34 -20.94
N THR A 353 -6.61 4.36 -19.64
CA THR A 353 -5.65 3.96 -18.61
C THR A 353 -5.20 2.52 -18.87
N ILE A 354 -3.89 2.31 -18.98
CA ILE A 354 -3.29 0.99 -19.12
C ILE A 354 -2.81 0.46 -17.75
N PHE A 355 -2.61 -0.85 -17.69
CA PHE A 355 -2.15 -1.49 -16.46
C PHE A 355 -0.76 -0.96 -16.04
N ASP A 356 -0.54 -0.81 -14.75
CA ASP A 356 0.69 -0.28 -14.12
C ASP A 356 1.09 1.16 -14.52
N GLN A 357 0.28 1.86 -15.32
CA GLN A 357 0.54 3.25 -15.72
C GLN A 357 0.78 4.17 -14.53
N TRP A 358 0.04 3.97 -13.42
CA TRP A 358 0.19 4.78 -12.21
C TRP A 358 1.58 4.69 -11.59
N GLU A 359 2.21 3.51 -11.65
CA GLU A 359 3.56 3.31 -11.13
C GLU A 359 4.59 3.99 -12.03
N SER A 360 4.44 3.83 -13.35
CA SER A 360 5.28 4.53 -14.35
C SER A 360 5.17 6.04 -14.17
N GLN A 361 3.96 6.58 -14.00
CA GLN A 361 3.71 8.01 -13.80
C GLN A 361 4.39 8.53 -12.52
N ILE A 362 4.33 7.78 -11.43
CA ILE A 362 4.97 8.16 -10.16
C ILE A 362 6.49 8.12 -10.30
N LEU A 363 7.06 7.08 -10.92
CA LEU A 363 8.51 7.03 -11.14
C LEU A 363 8.98 8.13 -12.09
N LEU A 364 8.27 8.42 -13.17
CA LEU A 364 8.57 9.54 -14.07
C LEU A 364 8.57 10.89 -13.31
N ARG A 365 7.60 11.11 -12.41
CA ARG A 365 7.58 12.31 -11.56
C ARG A 365 8.83 12.44 -10.70
N LEU A 366 9.29 11.33 -10.13
CA LEU A 366 10.53 11.28 -9.35
C LEU A 366 11.74 11.62 -10.22
N LEU A 367 11.89 10.96 -11.37
CA LEU A 367 13.01 11.12 -12.28
C LEU A 367 13.09 12.52 -12.91
N LEU A 368 11.96 13.17 -13.15
CA LEU A 368 11.89 14.54 -13.67
C LEU A 368 12.33 15.60 -12.63
N ASN A 369 12.29 15.26 -11.34
CA ASN A 369 12.59 16.22 -10.26
C ASN A 369 13.87 15.88 -9.48
N TYR A 370 14.32 14.61 -9.52
CA TYR A 370 15.44 14.13 -8.71
C TYR A 370 16.36 13.21 -9.54
N SER A 371 17.62 13.11 -9.14
CA SER A 371 18.49 12.03 -9.60
C SER A 371 18.29 10.84 -8.70
N VAL A 372 17.89 9.69 -9.25
CA VAL A 372 17.65 8.45 -8.48
C VAL A 372 18.82 7.50 -8.68
N ILE A 373 19.42 7.04 -7.59
CA ILE A 373 20.50 6.04 -7.58
C ILE A 373 19.97 4.77 -6.91
N MET A 374 20.01 3.65 -7.61
CA MET A 374 19.63 2.34 -7.08
C MET A 374 20.84 1.58 -6.60
N VAL A 375 20.87 1.24 -5.31
CA VAL A 375 21.74 0.22 -4.74
C VAL A 375 20.99 -1.10 -4.77
N THR A 376 21.40 -2.05 -5.64
CA THR A 376 20.57 -3.21 -5.93
C THR A 376 21.39 -4.38 -6.47
N ASP A 377 20.84 -5.60 -6.31
CA ASP A 377 21.35 -6.84 -6.93
C ASP A 377 20.78 -7.05 -8.36
N ALA A 378 19.82 -6.24 -8.79
CA ALA A 378 19.29 -6.28 -10.16
C ALA A 378 20.36 -5.92 -11.20
N PRO A 379 20.24 -6.40 -12.45
CA PRO A 379 21.17 -6.06 -13.52
C PRO A 379 21.29 -4.55 -13.74
N GLN A 380 22.54 -4.05 -13.88
CA GLN A 380 22.82 -2.64 -14.16
C GLN A 380 22.03 -2.12 -15.37
N SER A 381 21.98 -2.90 -16.46
CA SER A 381 21.24 -2.52 -17.67
C SER A 381 19.75 -2.30 -17.41
N MET A 382 19.14 -3.07 -16.51
CA MET A 382 17.73 -2.90 -16.13
C MET A 382 17.50 -1.55 -15.44
N ILE A 383 18.41 -1.13 -14.57
CA ILE A 383 18.32 0.16 -13.86
C ILE A 383 18.50 1.33 -14.84
N GLU A 384 19.52 1.21 -15.74
CA GLU A 384 19.82 2.23 -16.74
C GLU A 384 18.72 2.33 -17.79
N ASP A 385 18.12 1.22 -18.23
CA ASP A 385 16.93 1.18 -19.12
C ASP A 385 15.74 1.97 -18.53
N MET A 386 15.66 2.04 -17.19
CA MET A 386 14.63 2.80 -16.47
C MET A 386 15.08 4.22 -16.08
N HIS A 387 16.14 4.73 -16.69
CA HIS A 387 16.69 6.09 -16.48
C HIS A 387 17.17 6.40 -15.06
N MET A 388 17.50 5.37 -14.28
CA MET A 388 18.11 5.50 -12.96
C MET A 388 19.62 5.22 -13.03
N HIS A 389 20.36 5.71 -12.04
CA HIS A 389 21.77 5.39 -11.88
C HIS A 389 21.92 4.08 -11.10
N TYR A 390 22.82 3.22 -11.54
CA TYR A 390 23.16 1.98 -10.83
C TYR A 390 24.38 2.17 -9.94
N ALA A 391 24.31 1.63 -8.72
CA ALA A 391 25.46 1.50 -7.82
C ALA A 391 25.45 0.10 -7.19
N LYS A 392 26.63 -0.55 -7.19
CA LYS A 392 26.77 -1.90 -6.65
C LYS A 392 26.76 -1.98 -5.12
N ASN A 393 26.96 -0.84 -4.46
CA ASN A 393 26.95 -0.70 -3.00
C ASN A 393 26.69 0.76 -2.61
N ILE A 394 26.42 0.97 -1.32
CA ILE A 394 26.03 2.27 -0.79
C ILE A 394 27.17 3.31 -0.82
N ASP A 395 28.44 2.89 -0.69
CA ASP A 395 29.58 3.80 -0.75
C ASP A 395 29.75 4.38 -2.15
N GLU A 396 29.57 3.54 -3.18
CA GLU A 396 29.55 3.99 -4.58
C GLU A 396 28.39 4.94 -4.85
N ALA A 397 27.19 4.63 -4.31
CA ALA A 397 26.02 5.50 -4.43
C ALA A 397 26.24 6.87 -3.79
N CYS A 398 26.85 6.91 -2.61
CA CYS A 398 27.19 8.17 -1.91
C CYS A 398 28.20 9.00 -2.71
N ALA A 399 29.26 8.36 -3.24
CA ALA A 399 30.26 9.04 -4.07
C ALA A 399 29.63 9.59 -5.37
N MET A 400 28.74 8.83 -5.99
CA MET A 400 27.98 9.26 -7.17
C MET A 400 27.04 10.44 -6.85
N ALA A 401 26.35 10.40 -5.72
CA ALA A 401 25.47 11.47 -5.26
C ALA A 401 26.27 12.77 -5.03
N ASP A 402 27.43 12.69 -4.38
CA ASP A 402 28.30 13.84 -4.15
C ASP A 402 28.81 14.43 -5.47
N LYS A 403 29.13 13.61 -6.47
CA LYS A 403 29.51 14.07 -7.81
C LYS A 403 28.34 14.78 -8.51
N ILE A 404 27.14 14.19 -8.51
CA ILE A 404 25.94 14.81 -9.11
C ILE A 404 25.65 16.18 -8.49
N LEU A 405 25.82 16.30 -7.17
CA LEU A 405 25.60 17.58 -6.47
C LEU A 405 26.73 18.58 -6.79
N ALA A 406 27.98 18.14 -6.85
CA ALA A 406 29.11 18.99 -7.20
C ALA A 406 28.96 19.58 -8.61
N ASP A 407 28.49 18.82 -9.60
CA ASP A 407 28.17 19.30 -10.94
C ASP A 407 27.10 20.40 -10.95
N LYS A 408 26.26 20.46 -9.89
CA LYS A 408 25.26 21.52 -9.62
C LYS A 408 25.78 22.63 -8.69
N GLY A 409 27.07 22.61 -8.34
CA GLY A 409 27.69 23.62 -7.46
C GLY A 409 27.43 23.41 -5.97
N ILE A 410 26.90 22.26 -5.55
CA ILE A 410 26.64 21.92 -4.15
C ILE A 410 27.77 21.03 -3.64
N THR A 411 28.60 21.56 -2.74
CA THR A 411 29.65 20.83 -2.04
C THR A 411 29.18 20.47 -0.63
N ASN A 412 29.56 19.29 -0.15
CA ASN A 412 29.18 18.81 1.19
C ASN A 412 27.65 18.76 1.42
N GLY A 413 26.92 18.18 0.45
CA GLY A 413 25.45 18.07 0.50
C GLY A 413 24.94 17.41 1.78
N THR A 414 23.84 17.94 2.32
CA THR A 414 23.18 17.42 3.53
C THR A 414 22.49 16.08 3.27
N VAL A 415 22.38 15.23 4.30
CA VAL A 415 21.83 13.87 4.18
C VAL A 415 20.68 13.65 5.18
N THR A 416 19.56 13.14 4.70
CA THR A 416 18.47 12.57 5.54
C THR A 416 18.36 11.08 5.27
N VAL A 417 18.17 10.30 6.33
CA VAL A 417 18.05 8.83 6.25
C VAL A 417 16.62 8.41 6.59
N VAL A 418 16.02 7.60 5.73
CA VAL A 418 14.68 7.02 5.90
C VAL A 418 14.83 5.50 5.86
N PRO A 419 15.11 4.85 6.99
CA PRO A 419 15.45 3.42 7.03
C PRO A 419 14.34 2.49 6.49
N ASP A 420 13.08 2.93 6.57
CA ASP A 420 11.93 2.26 5.98
C ASP A 420 10.93 3.29 5.46
N GLY A 421 11.00 3.56 4.17
CA GLY A 421 10.14 4.56 3.51
C GLY A 421 8.67 4.14 3.38
N VAL A 422 8.35 2.85 3.57
CA VAL A 422 6.96 2.37 3.51
C VAL A 422 6.23 2.60 4.83
N SER A 423 6.97 2.61 5.95
CA SER A 423 6.41 2.73 7.29
C SER A 423 6.20 4.17 7.78
N VAL A 424 6.59 5.18 6.99
CA VAL A 424 6.54 6.59 7.40
C VAL A 424 5.63 7.43 6.52
N VAL A 425 5.01 8.44 7.14
CA VAL A 425 4.32 9.55 6.46
C VAL A 425 5.10 10.82 6.74
N VAL A 426 5.86 11.28 5.77
CA VAL A 426 6.69 12.48 5.89
C VAL A 426 5.83 13.72 5.62
N ARG A 427 5.84 14.72 6.55
CA ARG A 427 4.99 15.92 6.53
C ARG A 427 5.64 17.16 7.13
#